data_a588d2066915b47a45422f7527973eba
#
_entry.id   a588d2066915b47a45422f7527973eba
#
_cell.length_a   1.000
_cell.length_b   1.000
_cell.length_c   1.000
_cell.angle_alpha   90.00
_cell.angle_beta   90.00
_cell.angle_gamma   90.00
#
_symmetry.space_group_name_H-M   'P 1'
#
loop_
_entity.id
_entity.type
_entity.pdbx_description
1 polymer ?
#
loop_
_entity_poly.entity_id
_entity_poly.type
_entity_poly.pdbx_seq_one_letter_code
_entity_poly.pdbx_strand_id
1 'polypeptide(L)'
;LLWVSLTSFSPAVAKNAEGFTEGNAERNTIGTLSELNQIEYEKHLLPSNSISAGCGYSWLSNEILTANGESLNRTPNGFDVTLEYAHLWNLWNQPNAYRRPFYMGFSINAVGSRTKVGIPTGFGNDANDVIMNYFVGAGFKMAYKTNKRFIWNMVLSLGYACTDDDFNTMDGFGVYAEMGCEYLLSKHWSAGVSFGGISTSYKQPAGWDSKYRFGIDHNGLRAKLGYYF
;
A
#
# COMPACT_ATOMS: atom_id res chain seq x y z
N LEU A 1 12.29 13.41 20.49
CA LEU A 1 13.33 14.15 19.78
C LEU A 1 14.62 13.31 19.77
N LEU A 2 14.85 12.58 18.70
CA LEU A 2 16.11 11.85 18.48
C LEU A 2 16.77 12.52 17.27
N TRP A 3 17.87 13.21 17.53
CA TRP A 3 18.79 13.71 16.50
C TRP A 3 19.72 12.58 16.10
N VAL A 4 19.67 12.17 14.82
CA VAL A 4 20.67 11.30 14.24
C VAL A 4 21.64 12.18 13.44
N SER A 5 22.85 12.31 13.94
CA SER A 5 23.96 12.99 13.26
C SER A 5 24.46 12.14 12.10
N LEU A 6 24.32 12.63 10.89
CA LEU A 6 24.96 12.10 9.71
C LEU A 6 26.44 12.54 9.70
N THR A 7 27.32 11.63 10.03
CA THR A 7 28.77 11.79 9.79
C THR A 7 29.05 11.62 8.30
N SER A 8 29.57 12.68 7.70
CA SER A 8 30.07 12.69 6.33
C SER A 8 31.39 11.88 6.26
N PHE A 9 31.37 10.76 5.55
CA PHE A 9 32.59 10.10 5.12
C PHE A 9 33.11 10.78 3.86
N SER A 10 34.26 11.43 3.96
CA SER A 10 35.04 11.94 2.84
C SER A 10 36.06 10.86 2.41
N PRO A 11 36.07 10.37 1.17
CA PRO A 11 37.15 9.50 0.73
C PRO A 11 38.39 10.33 0.45
N ALA A 12 39.49 9.99 1.12
CA ALA A 12 40.82 10.53 0.85
C ALA A 12 41.25 10.10 -0.55
N VAL A 13 41.52 11.08 -1.40
CA VAL A 13 42.12 10.89 -2.73
C VAL A 13 43.61 10.72 -2.52
N ALA A 14 44.13 9.55 -2.83
CA ALA A 14 45.55 9.31 -2.94
C ALA A 14 46.10 10.04 -4.20
N LYS A 15 46.94 11.04 -3.97
CA LYS A 15 47.81 11.61 -5.02
C LYS A 15 49.03 10.72 -5.15
N ASN A 16 49.28 10.19 -6.35
CA ASN A 16 50.60 10.01 -6.93
C ASN A 16 50.49 9.22 -8.24
N ALA A 17 50.86 9.84 -9.34
CA ALA A 17 51.84 9.35 -10.31
C ALA A 17 51.82 10.25 -11.55
N GLU A 18 53.02 10.56 -11.94
CA GLU A 18 53.42 11.53 -12.94
C GLU A 18 53.10 11.13 -14.37
N GLY A 19 52.70 12.12 -15.16
CA GLY A 19 53.03 12.38 -16.55
C GLY A 19 52.82 11.31 -17.61
N PHE A 20 51.59 11.26 -18.15
CA PHE A 20 51.33 10.80 -19.54
C PHE A 20 50.04 11.41 -20.05
N THR A 21 50.06 11.99 -21.26
CA THR A 21 48.97 12.53 -22.08
C THR A 21 47.52 12.28 -21.61
N GLU A 22 47.08 13.04 -20.63
CA GLU A 22 45.88 12.75 -19.80
C GLU A 22 44.53 13.16 -20.43
N GLY A 23 44.54 13.92 -21.52
CA GLY A 23 43.28 14.52 -22.00
C GLY A 23 42.26 13.58 -22.63
N ASN A 24 42.67 12.45 -23.20
CA ASN A 24 41.76 11.53 -23.89
C ASN A 24 41.43 10.26 -23.06
N ALA A 25 42.32 9.82 -22.18
CA ALA A 25 42.11 8.66 -21.35
C ALA A 25 41.09 8.93 -20.22
N GLU A 26 41.15 10.10 -19.58
CA GLU A 26 40.18 10.49 -18.55
C GLU A 26 38.76 10.66 -19.08
N ARG A 27 38.60 11.28 -20.28
CA ARG A 27 37.28 11.40 -20.91
C ARG A 27 36.67 10.06 -21.24
N ASN A 28 37.42 9.11 -21.71
CA ASN A 28 36.95 7.77 -22.02
C ASN A 28 36.62 6.97 -20.74
N THR A 29 37.41 7.16 -19.68
CA THR A 29 37.17 6.46 -18.39
C THR A 29 35.92 7.02 -17.67
N ILE A 30 35.71 8.34 -17.71
CA ILE A 30 34.51 8.98 -17.14
C ILE A 30 33.27 8.58 -17.94
N GLY A 31 33.36 8.50 -19.28
CA GLY A 31 32.30 8.04 -20.15
C GLY A 31 31.90 6.60 -19.84
N THR A 32 32.85 5.69 -19.75
CA THR A 32 32.59 4.27 -19.42
C THR A 32 32.05 4.05 -18.00
N LEU A 33 32.51 4.81 -17.00
CA LEU A 33 31.95 4.75 -15.64
C LEU A 33 30.55 5.29 -15.60
N SER A 34 30.22 6.36 -16.32
CA SER A 34 28.88 6.89 -16.46
C SER A 34 27.94 5.90 -17.13
N GLU A 35 28.37 5.27 -18.20
CA GLU A 35 27.62 4.24 -18.92
C GLU A 35 27.39 2.99 -18.08
N LEU A 36 28.39 2.52 -17.35
CA LEU A 36 28.28 1.39 -16.44
C LEU A 36 27.30 1.68 -15.29
N ASN A 37 27.37 2.88 -14.73
CA ASN A 37 26.43 3.31 -13.69
C ASN A 37 25.00 3.41 -14.22
N GLN A 38 24.82 3.86 -15.46
CA GLN A 38 23.52 3.93 -16.10
C GLN A 38 22.95 2.52 -16.36
N ILE A 39 23.76 1.60 -16.88
CA ILE A 39 23.38 0.21 -17.10
C ILE A 39 23.02 -0.48 -15.77
N GLU A 40 23.78 -0.25 -14.72
CA GLU A 40 23.46 -0.79 -13.40
C GLU A 40 22.20 -0.19 -12.83
N TYR A 41 21.96 1.09 -13.01
CA TYR A 41 20.72 1.77 -12.61
C TYR A 41 19.50 1.19 -13.33
N GLU A 42 19.57 1.04 -14.64
CA GLU A 42 18.47 0.50 -15.46
C GLU A 42 18.12 -0.95 -15.09
N LYS A 43 19.10 -1.77 -14.73
CA LYS A 43 18.86 -3.14 -14.23
C LYS A 43 18.06 -3.20 -12.92
N HIS A 44 17.99 -2.08 -12.18
CA HIS A 44 17.31 -2.01 -10.90
C HIS A 44 15.96 -1.27 -10.97
N LEU A 45 15.57 -0.79 -12.13
CA LEU A 45 14.25 -0.19 -12.30
C LEU A 45 13.14 -1.24 -12.18
N LEU A 46 12.01 -0.79 -11.64
CA LEU A 46 10.77 -1.56 -11.69
C LEU A 46 10.09 -1.31 -13.05
N PRO A 47 9.43 -2.33 -13.61
CA PRO A 47 8.50 -2.11 -14.71
C PRO A 47 7.39 -1.12 -14.30
N SER A 48 6.82 -0.42 -15.30
CA SER A 48 5.86 0.64 -15.07
C SER A 48 4.49 0.14 -14.60
N ASN A 49 4.14 -1.10 -14.89
CA ASN A 49 2.85 -1.66 -14.53
C ASN A 49 3.01 -2.74 -13.46
N SER A 50 2.04 -2.84 -12.58
CA SER A 50 1.97 -3.92 -11.62
C SER A 50 0.53 -4.35 -11.37
N ILE A 51 0.36 -5.65 -11.13
CA ILE A 51 -0.86 -6.23 -10.59
C ILE A 51 -0.47 -6.91 -9.29
N SER A 52 -1.23 -6.69 -8.23
CA SER A 52 -1.04 -7.42 -6.98
C SER A 52 -2.35 -7.93 -6.40
N ALA A 53 -2.25 -9.08 -5.74
CA ALA A 53 -3.32 -9.66 -4.95
C ALA A 53 -2.85 -9.82 -3.51
N GLY A 54 -3.76 -9.58 -2.58
CA GLY A 54 -3.50 -9.75 -1.16
C GLY A 54 -4.65 -10.47 -0.48
N CYS A 55 -4.35 -11.16 0.60
CA CYS A 55 -5.35 -11.71 1.49
C CYS A 55 -4.84 -11.71 2.92
N GLY A 56 -5.76 -11.61 3.87
CA GLY A 56 -5.35 -11.52 5.25
C GLY A 56 -6.45 -11.47 6.29
N TYR A 57 -6.01 -11.24 7.50
CA TYR A 57 -6.86 -11.04 8.64
C TYR A 57 -7.35 -9.61 8.70
N SER A 58 -8.63 -9.43 9.00
CA SER A 58 -9.25 -8.13 9.07
C SER A 58 -10.13 -7.97 10.30
N TRP A 59 -10.36 -6.72 10.69
CA TRP A 59 -11.20 -6.36 11.83
C TRP A 59 -11.86 -5.00 11.62
N LEU A 60 -12.99 -4.80 12.28
CA LEU A 60 -13.65 -3.50 12.34
C LEU A 60 -12.92 -2.60 13.33
N SER A 61 -12.69 -1.35 12.97
CA SER A 61 -12.03 -0.36 13.81
C SER A 61 -12.99 0.64 14.46
N ASN A 62 -14.20 0.74 13.94
CA ASN A 62 -15.25 1.52 14.55
C ASN A 62 -16.24 0.63 15.34
N GLU A 63 -16.90 1.24 16.27
CA GLU A 63 -17.98 0.60 17.02
C GLU A 63 -19.26 0.57 16.16
N ILE A 64 -19.86 -0.60 16.01
CA ILE A 64 -21.16 -0.75 15.38
C ILE A 64 -22.20 -0.75 16.50
N LEU A 65 -23.12 0.18 16.44
CA LEU A 65 -24.20 0.31 17.40
C LEU A 65 -25.51 -0.23 16.82
N THR A 66 -26.27 -0.93 17.64
CA THR A 66 -27.67 -1.24 17.34
C THR A 66 -28.53 0.03 17.35
N ALA A 67 -29.76 -0.05 16.84
CA ALA A 67 -30.73 1.04 16.95
C ALA A 67 -31.00 1.49 18.42
N ASN A 68 -30.77 0.62 19.40
CA ASN A 68 -30.88 0.92 20.82
C ASN A 68 -29.61 1.47 21.47
N GLY A 69 -28.52 1.67 20.67
CA GLY A 69 -27.24 2.18 21.16
C GLY A 69 -26.35 1.13 21.84
N GLU A 70 -26.65 -0.15 21.72
CA GLU A 70 -25.80 -1.22 22.23
C GLU A 70 -24.70 -1.56 21.24
N SER A 71 -23.47 -1.76 21.74
CA SER A 71 -22.33 -2.11 20.90
C SER A 71 -22.37 -3.57 20.46
N LEU A 72 -22.25 -3.79 19.14
CA LEU A 72 -22.16 -5.11 18.52
C LEU A 72 -20.73 -5.66 18.48
N ASN A 73 -19.73 -4.89 18.89
CA ASN A 73 -18.33 -5.21 18.71
C ASN A 73 -17.73 -6.05 19.83
N ARG A 74 -18.15 -7.30 19.93
CA ARG A 74 -17.47 -8.25 20.82
C ARG A 74 -16.43 -9.12 20.12
N THR A 75 -15.37 -8.60 19.55
CA THR A 75 -14.34 -9.34 18.79
C THR A 75 -14.69 -9.60 17.32
N PRO A 76 -14.81 -8.55 16.50
CA PRO A 76 -15.03 -8.73 15.08
C PRO A 76 -13.79 -9.36 14.44
N ASN A 77 -13.93 -10.60 13.99
CA ASN A 77 -12.90 -11.33 13.27
C ASN A 77 -13.30 -11.46 11.81
N GLY A 78 -12.42 -11.11 10.93
CA GLY A 78 -12.69 -11.12 9.51
C GLY A 78 -11.52 -11.59 8.67
N PHE A 79 -11.83 -11.76 7.42
CA PHE A 79 -10.89 -12.06 6.37
C PHE A 79 -11.13 -11.07 5.24
N ASP A 80 -10.06 -10.56 4.63
CA ASP A 80 -10.18 -9.72 3.46
C ASP A 80 -9.29 -10.18 2.29
N VAL A 81 -9.68 -9.74 1.11
CA VAL A 81 -8.94 -9.92 -0.13
C VAL A 81 -8.82 -8.59 -0.83
N THR A 82 -7.68 -8.36 -1.46
CA THR A 82 -7.41 -7.15 -2.23
C THR A 82 -6.89 -7.51 -3.62
N LEU A 83 -7.31 -6.73 -4.61
CA LEU A 83 -6.75 -6.72 -5.95
C LEU A 83 -6.35 -5.28 -6.28
N GLU A 84 -5.17 -5.10 -6.83
CA GLU A 84 -4.65 -3.80 -7.22
C GLU A 84 -4.04 -3.89 -8.61
N TYR A 85 -4.34 -2.92 -9.46
CA TYR A 85 -3.56 -2.59 -10.64
C TYR A 85 -2.93 -1.21 -10.42
N ALA A 86 -1.67 -1.04 -10.77
CA ALA A 86 -1.01 0.25 -10.71
C ALA A 86 -0.14 0.51 -11.94
N HIS A 87 -0.11 1.77 -12.35
CA HIS A 87 0.85 2.29 -13.32
C HIS A 87 1.75 3.30 -12.63
N LEU A 88 3.06 3.07 -12.66
CA LEU A 88 4.07 3.80 -11.91
C LEU A 88 5.03 4.52 -12.85
N TRP A 89 5.29 5.79 -12.57
CA TRP A 89 6.34 6.59 -13.20
C TRP A 89 7.53 6.73 -12.26
N ASN A 90 8.72 6.55 -12.78
CA ASN A 90 9.94 6.86 -12.03
C ASN A 90 10.14 8.38 -12.00
N LEU A 91 10.00 8.99 -10.82
CA LEU A 91 10.14 10.43 -10.66
C LEU A 91 11.61 10.90 -10.62
N TRP A 92 12.53 10.01 -10.29
CA TRP A 92 13.96 10.31 -10.21
C TRP A 92 14.71 9.67 -11.38
N ASN A 93 14.54 10.25 -12.54
CA ASN A 93 15.06 9.74 -13.80
C ASN A 93 16.57 10.06 -14.04
N GLN A 94 17.34 10.39 -13.00
CA GLN A 94 18.78 10.62 -13.13
C GLN A 94 19.55 9.44 -12.55
N PRO A 95 20.48 8.85 -13.33
CA PRO A 95 21.39 7.79 -12.86
C PRO A 95 22.41 8.40 -11.88
N ASN A 96 21.97 8.58 -10.66
CA ASN A 96 22.84 9.02 -9.57
C ASN A 96 23.00 7.83 -8.62
N ALA A 97 24.21 7.34 -8.47
CA ALA A 97 24.56 6.18 -7.64
C ALA A 97 24.06 6.29 -6.18
N TYR A 98 23.75 7.50 -5.73
CA TYR A 98 23.27 7.79 -4.37
C TYR A 98 21.75 7.91 -4.25
N ARG A 99 20.99 7.97 -5.35
CA ARG A 99 19.52 8.12 -5.33
C ARG A 99 18.85 6.81 -5.65
N ARG A 100 18.08 6.34 -4.72
CA ARG A 100 17.25 5.14 -4.89
C ARG A 100 15.99 5.48 -5.67
N PRO A 101 15.51 4.60 -6.57
CA PRO A 101 14.34 4.88 -7.38
C PRO A 101 13.09 5.13 -6.52
N PHE A 102 12.42 6.23 -6.81
CA PHE A 102 11.14 6.60 -6.25
C PHE A 102 10.11 6.68 -7.37
N TYR A 103 9.01 5.98 -7.17
CA TYR A 103 7.94 5.87 -8.14
C TYR A 103 6.67 6.47 -7.56
N MET A 104 5.90 7.12 -8.42
CA MET A 104 4.56 7.56 -8.14
C MET A 104 3.67 7.24 -9.34
N GLY A 105 2.42 6.92 -9.09
CA GLY A 105 1.52 6.62 -10.18
C GLY A 105 0.07 6.54 -9.71
N PHE A 106 -0.79 6.10 -10.61
CA PHE A 106 -2.17 5.82 -10.26
C PHE A 106 -2.37 4.34 -9.92
N SER A 107 -3.40 4.05 -9.14
CA SER A 107 -3.83 2.69 -8.86
C SER A 107 -5.34 2.56 -8.93
N ILE A 108 -5.79 1.36 -9.28
CA ILE A 108 -7.18 0.92 -9.17
C ILE A 108 -7.19 -0.23 -8.19
N ASN A 109 -8.07 -0.15 -7.20
CA ASN A 109 -8.11 -1.09 -6.09
C ASN A 109 -9.51 -1.66 -5.95
N ALA A 110 -9.59 -2.96 -5.73
CA ALA A 110 -10.79 -3.66 -5.31
C ALA A 110 -10.49 -4.38 -3.99
N VAL A 111 -11.35 -4.21 -3.01
CA VAL A 111 -11.24 -4.85 -1.70
C VAL A 111 -12.56 -5.49 -1.34
N GLY A 112 -12.52 -6.75 -0.90
CA GLY A 112 -13.66 -7.45 -0.34
C GLY A 112 -13.30 -7.95 1.04
N SER A 113 -14.18 -7.74 2.03
CA SER A 113 -13.99 -8.26 3.37
C SER A 113 -15.24 -8.97 3.87
N ARG A 114 -15.01 -9.98 4.70
CA ARG A 114 -16.05 -10.72 5.39
C ARG A 114 -15.74 -10.73 6.87
N THR A 115 -16.59 -10.10 7.66
CA THR A 115 -16.38 -9.94 9.11
C THR A 115 -17.55 -10.53 9.88
N LYS A 116 -17.27 -11.35 10.89
CA LYS A 116 -18.27 -11.85 11.83
C LYS A 116 -18.42 -10.86 12.97
N VAL A 117 -19.63 -10.50 13.28
CA VAL A 117 -20.00 -9.65 14.42
C VAL A 117 -20.93 -10.42 15.37
N GLY A 118 -20.76 -10.23 16.66
CA GLY A 118 -21.67 -10.82 17.67
C GLY A 118 -22.88 -9.92 17.86
N ILE A 119 -24.09 -10.48 17.81
CA ILE A 119 -25.31 -9.78 18.14
C ILE A 119 -25.73 -10.21 19.54
N PRO A 120 -25.83 -9.31 20.55
CA PRO A 120 -26.32 -9.64 21.85
C PRO A 120 -27.83 -9.95 21.76
N THR A 121 -28.23 -11.19 22.01
CA THR A 121 -29.64 -11.62 21.93
C THR A 121 -30.40 -11.42 23.22
N GLY A 122 -29.74 -11.00 24.30
CA GLY A 122 -30.36 -10.87 25.63
C GLY A 122 -30.70 -12.19 26.33
N PHE A 123 -30.53 -13.32 25.65
CA PHE A 123 -30.87 -14.67 26.18
C PHE A 123 -29.63 -15.54 26.46
N GLY A 124 -28.44 -14.93 26.51
CA GLY A 124 -27.22 -15.67 26.88
C GLY A 124 -26.52 -16.40 25.71
N ASN A 125 -27.13 -16.48 24.56
CA ASN A 125 -26.49 -16.99 23.33
C ASN A 125 -26.31 -15.84 22.35
N ASP A 126 -25.06 -15.46 22.06
CA ASP A 126 -24.76 -14.46 21.03
C ASP A 126 -25.10 -15.05 19.65
N ALA A 127 -26.00 -14.40 18.92
CA ALA A 127 -26.15 -14.67 17.49
C ALA A 127 -24.96 -14.08 16.76
N ASN A 128 -24.42 -14.80 15.78
CA ASN A 128 -23.36 -14.29 14.91
C ASN A 128 -23.99 -13.81 13.60
N ASP A 129 -23.67 -12.59 13.24
CA ASP A 129 -23.98 -12.03 11.93
C ASP A 129 -22.73 -11.87 11.08
N VAL A 130 -22.88 -11.80 9.78
CA VAL A 130 -21.80 -11.67 8.82
C VAL A 130 -21.98 -10.41 7.99
N ILE A 131 -21.05 -9.49 8.14
CA ILE A 131 -21.01 -8.27 7.34
C ILE A 131 -20.02 -8.46 6.21
N MET A 132 -20.46 -8.26 4.98
CA MET A 132 -19.61 -8.21 3.79
C MET A 132 -19.44 -6.76 3.34
N ASN A 133 -18.19 -6.32 3.20
CA ASN A 133 -17.88 -5.00 2.66
C ASN A 133 -17.12 -5.14 1.36
N TYR A 134 -17.48 -4.31 0.40
CA TYR A 134 -16.85 -4.22 -0.90
C TYR A 134 -16.45 -2.78 -1.18
N PHE A 135 -15.28 -2.62 -1.75
CA PHE A 135 -14.76 -1.33 -2.18
C PHE A 135 -14.14 -1.47 -3.56
N VAL A 136 -14.45 -0.52 -4.44
CA VAL A 136 -13.75 -0.35 -5.72
C VAL A 136 -13.43 1.12 -5.88
N GLY A 137 -12.15 1.44 -6.06
CA GLY A 137 -11.71 2.83 -6.15
C GLY A 137 -10.47 3.01 -6.99
N ALA A 138 -10.16 4.28 -7.25
CA ALA A 138 -8.95 4.71 -7.91
C ALA A 138 -8.23 5.76 -7.08
N GLY A 139 -6.91 5.82 -7.24
CA GLY A 139 -6.11 6.74 -6.46
C GLY A 139 -4.64 6.74 -6.82
N PHE A 140 -3.80 7.04 -5.85
CA PHE A 140 -2.36 7.14 -6.02
C PHE A 140 -1.64 5.98 -5.35
N LYS A 141 -0.59 5.51 -6.02
CA LYS A 141 0.41 4.60 -5.45
C LYS A 141 1.77 5.29 -5.44
N MET A 142 2.46 5.19 -4.32
CA MET A 142 3.87 5.53 -4.19
C MET A 142 4.65 4.27 -3.89
N ALA A 143 5.83 4.13 -4.52
CA ALA A 143 6.73 3.01 -4.26
C ALA A 143 8.16 3.52 -4.15
N TYR A 144 8.85 3.13 -3.09
CA TYR A 144 10.24 3.47 -2.84
C TYR A 144 11.09 2.21 -2.76
N LYS A 145 12.00 2.06 -3.70
CA LYS A 145 12.89 0.90 -3.74
C LYS A 145 14.15 1.16 -2.91
N THR A 146 14.21 0.55 -1.74
CA THR A 146 15.28 0.78 -0.77
C THR A 146 16.61 0.14 -1.17
N ASN A 147 16.55 -1.03 -1.80
CA ASN A 147 17.72 -1.77 -2.30
C ASN A 147 17.33 -2.59 -3.54
N LYS A 148 18.20 -3.51 -3.99
CA LYS A 148 17.95 -4.34 -5.18
C LYS A 148 16.61 -5.10 -5.14
N ARG A 149 16.08 -5.41 -3.97
CA ARG A 149 14.92 -6.30 -3.81
C ARG A 149 13.81 -5.77 -2.93
N PHE A 150 14.06 -4.78 -2.07
CA PHE A 150 13.07 -4.27 -1.11
C PHE A 150 12.36 -3.04 -1.65
N ILE A 151 11.01 -3.06 -1.60
CA ILE A 151 10.13 -1.98 -2.04
C ILE A 151 9.21 -1.65 -0.87
N TRP A 152 9.16 -0.38 -0.49
CA TRP A 152 8.12 0.18 0.35
C TRP A 152 7.05 0.78 -0.54
N ASN A 153 5.78 0.52 -0.25
CA ASN A 153 4.67 1.07 -1.00
C ASN A 153 3.61 1.69 -0.09
N MET A 154 2.92 2.64 -0.65
CA MET A 154 1.77 3.30 -0.04
C MET A 154 0.73 3.55 -1.11
N VAL A 155 -0.53 3.28 -0.78
CA VAL A 155 -1.69 3.48 -1.66
C VAL A 155 -2.72 4.33 -0.92
N LEU A 156 -3.32 5.25 -1.65
CA LEU A 156 -4.48 6.04 -1.19
C LEU A 156 -5.47 6.12 -2.33
N SER A 157 -6.68 5.62 -2.12
CA SER A 157 -7.73 5.55 -3.15
C SER A 157 -9.06 6.03 -2.62
N LEU A 158 -9.85 6.61 -3.51
CA LEU A 158 -11.22 7.05 -3.28
C LEU A 158 -12.13 6.24 -4.19
N GLY A 159 -13.31 5.87 -3.72
CA GLY A 159 -14.17 5.05 -4.55
C GLY A 159 -15.56 4.77 -3.98
N TYR A 160 -16.23 3.87 -4.65
CA TYR A 160 -17.52 3.36 -4.25
C TYR A 160 -17.33 2.22 -3.24
N ALA A 161 -18.13 2.25 -2.20
CA ALA A 161 -18.20 1.19 -1.20
C ALA A 161 -19.63 0.72 -1.02
N CYS A 162 -19.80 -0.56 -0.81
CA CYS A 162 -21.08 -1.13 -0.41
C CYS A 162 -20.87 -2.17 0.69
N THR A 163 -21.85 -2.30 1.54
CA THR A 163 -21.93 -3.35 2.54
C THR A 163 -23.20 -4.13 2.34
N ASP A 164 -23.11 -5.42 2.59
CA ASP A 164 -24.22 -6.34 2.58
C ASP A 164 -24.21 -7.10 3.91
N ASP A 165 -25.26 -6.97 4.66
CA ASP A 165 -25.59 -7.84 5.77
C ASP A 165 -26.85 -8.62 5.40
N ASP A 166 -27.19 -9.68 6.13
CA ASP A 166 -28.32 -10.54 5.83
C ASP A 166 -29.68 -9.79 5.81
N PHE A 167 -29.71 -8.53 6.21
CA PHE A 167 -30.92 -7.72 6.36
C PHE A 167 -30.97 -6.49 5.43
N ASN A 168 -29.80 -5.89 5.14
CA ASN A 168 -29.74 -4.62 4.40
C ASN A 168 -28.49 -4.52 3.54
N THR A 169 -28.68 -4.01 2.32
CA THR A 169 -27.58 -3.59 1.45
C THR A 169 -27.48 -2.07 1.48
N MET A 170 -26.31 -1.55 1.81
CA MET A 170 -26.05 -0.12 1.86
C MET A 170 -24.87 0.24 0.96
N ASP A 171 -24.97 1.40 0.34
CA ASP A 171 -23.98 1.89 -0.57
C ASP A 171 -23.57 3.33 -0.26
N GLY A 172 -22.37 3.70 -0.69
CA GLY A 172 -21.84 5.03 -0.47
C GLY A 172 -20.43 5.22 -0.98
N PHE A 173 -19.74 6.12 -0.32
CA PHE A 173 -18.37 6.51 -0.65
C PHE A 173 -17.38 5.88 0.32
N GLY A 174 -16.21 5.49 -0.19
CA GLY A 174 -15.14 4.93 0.62
C GLY A 174 -13.78 5.56 0.32
N VAL A 175 -12.92 5.53 1.34
CA VAL A 175 -11.49 5.87 1.26
C VAL A 175 -10.72 4.62 1.63
N TYR A 176 -9.81 4.20 0.78
CA TYR A 176 -8.89 3.10 1.04
C TYR A 176 -7.48 3.63 1.20
N ALA A 177 -6.81 3.23 2.27
CA ALA A 177 -5.40 3.51 2.51
C ALA A 177 -4.66 2.22 2.86
N GLU A 178 -3.50 2.02 2.27
CA GLU A 178 -2.64 0.87 2.53
C GLU A 178 -1.17 1.27 2.53
N MET A 179 -0.38 0.70 3.42
CA MET A 179 1.07 0.74 3.39
C MET A 179 1.63 -0.67 3.51
N GLY A 180 2.75 -0.92 2.84
CA GLY A 180 3.34 -2.25 2.84
C GLY A 180 4.80 -2.27 2.47
N CYS A 181 5.38 -3.45 2.58
CA CYS A 181 6.70 -3.75 2.05
C CYS A 181 6.65 -5.04 1.23
N GLU A 182 7.36 -5.01 0.12
CA GLU A 182 7.47 -6.14 -0.80
C GLU A 182 8.93 -6.50 -1.00
N TYR A 183 9.19 -7.78 -1.18
CA TYR A 183 10.47 -8.33 -1.56
C TYR A 183 10.38 -8.91 -2.96
N LEU A 184 11.25 -8.44 -3.87
CA LEU A 184 11.34 -8.96 -5.23
C LEU A 184 11.97 -10.36 -5.24
N LEU A 185 11.16 -11.36 -5.51
CA LEU A 185 11.58 -12.74 -5.70
C LEU A 185 12.34 -12.89 -7.03
N SER A 186 11.89 -12.15 -8.03
CA SER A 186 12.48 -12.10 -9.37
C SER A 186 12.37 -10.67 -9.94
N LYS A 187 12.72 -10.48 -11.21
CA LYS A 187 12.52 -9.21 -11.93
C LYS A 187 11.04 -8.79 -11.98
N HIS A 188 10.13 -9.75 -12.01
CA HIS A 188 8.69 -9.52 -12.21
C HIS A 188 7.85 -9.86 -10.97
N TRP A 189 8.28 -10.79 -10.13
CA TRP A 189 7.49 -11.26 -9.00
C TRP A 189 7.94 -10.67 -7.68
N SER A 190 6.99 -10.25 -6.87
CA SER A 190 7.21 -9.83 -5.49
C SER A 190 6.29 -10.57 -4.54
N ALA A 191 6.73 -10.72 -3.31
CA ALA A 191 5.91 -11.13 -2.18
C ALA A 191 6.13 -10.16 -1.03
N GLY A 192 5.09 -9.90 -0.25
CA GLY A 192 5.18 -8.91 0.81
C GLY A 192 4.05 -8.99 1.81
N VAL A 193 4.05 -7.98 2.68
CA VAL A 193 3.01 -7.77 3.67
C VAL A 193 2.52 -6.33 3.58
N SER A 194 1.23 -6.13 3.84
CA SER A 194 0.65 -4.81 3.90
C SER A 194 -0.33 -4.69 5.06
N PHE A 195 -0.43 -3.48 5.55
CA PHE A 195 -1.43 -3.04 6.51
C PHE A 195 -2.24 -1.91 5.88
N GLY A 196 -3.55 -1.97 5.99
CA GLY A 196 -4.40 -0.93 5.44
C GLY A 196 -5.85 -1.12 5.80
N GLY A 197 -6.67 -0.14 5.45
CA GLY A 197 -8.08 -0.16 5.79
C GLY A 197 -8.94 0.63 4.83
N ILE A 198 -10.23 0.43 4.98
CA ILE A 198 -11.29 1.15 4.29
C ILE A 198 -12.07 1.93 5.34
N SER A 199 -12.29 3.21 5.09
CA SER A 199 -13.24 4.03 5.84
C SER A 199 -14.39 4.38 4.91
N THR A 200 -15.62 4.06 5.31
CA THR A 200 -16.79 4.22 4.46
C THR A 200 -17.80 5.20 5.04
N SER A 201 -18.60 5.77 4.16
CA SER A 201 -19.75 6.59 4.53
C SER A 201 -20.92 6.23 3.64
N TYR A 202 -21.95 5.68 4.25
CA TYR A 202 -23.18 5.22 3.57
C TYR A 202 -24.30 6.21 3.74
N LYS A 203 -25.29 6.12 2.84
CA LYS A 203 -26.55 6.86 3.00
C LYS A 203 -27.29 6.34 4.21
N GLN A 204 -27.79 7.25 5.02
CA GLN A 204 -28.64 6.87 6.15
C GLN A 204 -29.97 6.30 5.65
N PRO A 205 -30.44 5.19 6.24
CA PRO A 205 -31.78 4.70 6.00
C PRO A 205 -32.84 5.74 6.39
N ALA A 206 -33.98 5.73 5.72
CA ALA A 206 -35.08 6.64 6.02
C ALA A 206 -35.58 6.43 7.47
N GLY A 207 -35.67 7.51 8.22
CA GLY A 207 -36.14 7.49 9.62
C GLY A 207 -35.04 7.41 10.67
N TRP A 208 -33.76 7.39 10.29
CA TRP A 208 -32.65 7.45 11.21
C TRP A 208 -32.28 8.89 11.57
N ASP A 209 -31.77 9.10 12.80
CA ASP A 209 -31.31 10.42 13.25
C ASP A 209 -30.05 10.85 12.47
N SER A 210 -30.09 12.01 11.82
CA SER A 210 -29.00 12.56 11.02
C SER A 210 -27.72 12.92 11.79
N LYS A 211 -27.72 12.79 13.12
CA LYS A 211 -26.55 13.11 13.95
C LYS A 211 -25.42 12.07 13.89
N TYR A 212 -25.71 10.87 13.45
CA TYR A 212 -24.73 9.80 13.44
C TYR A 212 -24.22 9.54 12.02
N ARG A 213 -22.88 9.47 11.88
CA ARG A 213 -22.27 8.97 10.66
C ARG A 213 -22.59 7.50 10.51
N PHE A 214 -23.13 7.16 9.35
CA PHE A 214 -23.39 5.78 9.01
C PHE A 214 -22.24 5.29 8.13
N GLY A 215 -21.43 4.34 8.62
CA GLY A 215 -20.28 3.84 7.89
C GLY A 215 -19.53 2.78 8.68
N ILE A 216 -18.71 2.01 7.96
CA ILE A 216 -17.90 0.94 8.52
C ILE A 216 -16.45 1.25 8.26
N ASP A 217 -15.65 1.27 9.31
CA ASP A 217 -14.20 1.40 9.23
C ASP A 217 -13.57 0.03 9.50
N HIS A 218 -12.79 -0.42 8.52
CA HIS A 218 -12.26 -1.76 8.48
C HIS A 218 -10.75 -1.73 8.24
N ASN A 219 -9.98 -2.43 9.04
CA ASN A 219 -8.53 -2.58 8.91
C ASN A 219 -8.16 -4.03 8.62
N GLY A 220 -7.02 -4.24 7.97
CA GLY A 220 -6.50 -5.58 7.68
C GLY A 220 -4.99 -5.66 7.60
N LEU A 221 -4.47 -6.80 7.98
CA LEU A 221 -3.07 -7.20 7.78
C LEU A 221 -3.05 -8.32 6.74
N ARG A 222 -2.35 -8.11 5.63
CA ARG A 222 -2.41 -8.96 4.43
C ARG A 222 -1.04 -9.46 4.01
N ALA A 223 -0.99 -10.69 3.54
CA ALA A 223 0.07 -11.15 2.67
C ALA A 223 -0.25 -10.74 1.22
N LYS A 224 0.74 -10.26 0.49
CA LYS A 224 0.59 -9.80 -0.91
C LYS A 224 1.51 -10.56 -1.84
N LEU A 225 1.03 -10.81 -3.05
CA LEU A 225 1.79 -11.29 -4.19
C LEU A 225 1.63 -10.28 -5.32
N GLY A 226 2.74 -9.80 -5.88
CA GLY A 226 2.76 -8.82 -6.95
C GLY A 226 3.46 -9.33 -8.21
N TYR A 227 3.00 -8.84 -9.36
CA TYR A 227 3.62 -9.06 -10.66
C TYR A 227 3.83 -7.72 -11.36
N TYR A 228 5.07 -7.41 -11.71
CA TYR A 228 5.51 -6.20 -12.41
C TYR A 228 5.79 -6.50 -13.88
N PHE A 229 5.29 -5.66 -14.82
CA PHE A 229 5.41 -5.86 -16.28
C PHE A 229 5.45 -4.55 -17.07
#